data_26de937d9de98c2ab8eb83d596b3485c
#
_entry.id   26de937d9de98c2ab8eb83d596b3485c
#
_cell.length_a   1.000
_cell.length_b   1.000
_cell.length_c   1.000
_cell.angle_alpha   90.00
_cell.angle_beta   90.00
_cell.angle_gamma   90.00
#
_symmetry.space_group_name_H-M   'P 1'
#
loop_
_entity.id
_entity.type
_entity.pdbx_description
1 polymer ?
#
loop_
_entity_poly.entity_id
_entity_poly.type
_entity_poly.pdbx_seq_one_letter_code
_entity_poly.pdbx_strand_id
1 'polypeptide(L)'
;KHNNFKINYQLNRVKRNDSIEIEGVPVEFFPVTHSIPGSVGVALWTRDGYIVYCGEFIIDFGAPEGFRCDIQKMMEIGKKGVLALLCESSYSKNSGYTSPKHKLTDKIDNIFEDSEGRIIISSYAQNIFRTKEIVELTKKYNRKIVFYGRDKYDSTNSIVRIGQRLKKAVINIPKEIIAFSTDIGKKGINDDLVVLLSGTPQRIYHDINDIIDGGDEYLKLNENDTFIVASPVVPGTEKIANRAINELYKTDSNIHVLKNKELTSMHASQEDVKVIIQIFNPTYFIPIKGEYQHF
;
A
#
# COMPACT_ATOMS: atom_id res chain seq x y z
N LYS A 1 -24.99 8.53 3.52
CA LYS A 1 -25.66 9.83 3.23
C LYS A 1 -24.52 10.81 2.99
N HIS A 2 -24.28 11.19 1.73
CA HIS A 2 -23.33 12.26 1.39
C HIS A 2 -23.98 13.57 1.81
N ASN A 3 -23.38 14.23 2.79
CA ASN A 3 -23.75 15.61 3.10
C ASN A 3 -23.33 16.48 1.92
N ASN A 4 -24.30 17.04 1.20
CA ASN A 4 -24.10 18.01 0.12
C ASN A 4 -23.69 19.37 0.72
N PHE A 5 -22.50 19.47 1.30
CA PHE A 5 -21.89 20.75 1.60
C PHE A 5 -21.29 21.30 0.29
N LYS A 6 -21.87 22.36 -0.25
CA LYS A 6 -21.22 23.17 -1.29
C LYS A 6 -20.07 23.94 -0.62
N ILE A 7 -18.88 23.35 -0.65
CA ILE A 7 -17.65 24.05 -0.25
C ILE A 7 -17.10 24.72 -1.51
N ASN A 8 -16.96 26.02 -1.48
CA ASN A 8 -16.18 26.73 -2.50
C ASN A 8 -14.71 26.41 -2.28
N TYR A 9 -14.11 25.62 -3.15
CA TYR A 9 -12.69 25.30 -3.11
C TYR A 9 -12.06 25.47 -4.48
N GLN A 10 -10.80 25.83 -4.48
CA GLN A 10 -9.96 25.81 -5.66
C GLN A 10 -9.03 24.60 -5.58
N LEU A 11 -9.12 23.71 -6.57
CA LEU A 11 -8.25 22.55 -6.65
C LEU A 11 -7.01 22.88 -7.48
N ASN A 12 -5.86 22.96 -6.84
CA ASN A 12 -4.57 23.15 -7.50
C ASN A 12 -3.82 21.81 -7.56
N ARG A 13 -3.43 21.39 -8.77
CA ARG A 13 -2.61 20.20 -8.95
C ARG A 13 -1.13 20.56 -8.78
N VAL A 14 -0.48 19.91 -7.84
CA VAL A 14 0.97 20.04 -7.64
C VAL A 14 1.70 18.79 -8.12
N LYS A 15 2.93 18.96 -8.62
CA LYS A 15 3.85 17.89 -8.94
C LYS A 15 4.77 17.62 -7.75
N ARG A 16 5.50 16.51 -7.81
CA ARG A 16 6.33 16.01 -6.71
C ARG A 16 7.38 16.98 -6.17
N ASN A 17 7.91 17.89 -7.01
CA ASN A 17 8.95 18.86 -6.63
C ASN A 17 8.51 20.30 -6.87
N ASP A 18 7.20 20.55 -6.94
CA ASP A 18 6.69 21.89 -7.14
C ASP A 18 6.93 22.75 -5.89
N SER A 19 7.05 24.04 -6.14
CA SER A 19 6.95 25.11 -5.14
C SER A 19 5.80 26.00 -5.55
N ILE A 20 4.94 26.34 -4.60
CA ILE A 20 3.82 27.24 -4.80
C ILE A 20 3.82 28.29 -3.70
N GLU A 21 3.02 29.33 -3.87
CA GLU A 21 2.77 30.32 -2.83
C GLU A 21 1.30 30.26 -2.43
N ILE A 22 1.02 30.20 -1.14
CA ILE A 22 -0.33 30.22 -0.58
C ILE A 22 -0.41 31.40 0.37
N GLU A 23 -1.18 32.43 0.00
CA GLU A 23 -1.37 33.65 0.79
C GLU A 23 -0.03 34.30 1.24
N GLY A 24 0.94 34.35 0.34
CA GLY A 24 2.28 34.92 0.61
C GLY A 24 3.23 33.96 1.33
N VAL A 25 2.81 32.72 1.63
CA VAL A 25 3.66 31.70 2.25
C VAL A 25 4.22 30.74 1.19
N PRO A 26 5.54 30.67 1.00
CA PRO A 26 6.15 29.68 0.13
C PRO A 26 5.95 28.26 0.67
N VAL A 27 5.50 27.35 -0.20
CA VAL A 27 5.26 25.96 0.11
C VAL A 27 6.01 25.09 -0.90
N GLU A 28 6.91 24.25 -0.42
CA GLU A 28 7.65 23.28 -1.24
C GLU A 28 7.15 21.87 -0.98
N PHE A 29 7.06 21.06 -2.04
CA PHE A 29 6.72 19.63 -1.94
C PHE A 29 7.96 18.80 -2.22
N PHE A 30 8.12 17.70 -1.50
CA PHE A 30 9.20 16.74 -1.71
C PHE A 30 8.68 15.31 -1.70
N PRO A 31 9.13 14.45 -2.64
CA PRO A 31 8.71 13.07 -2.70
C PRO A 31 9.11 12.26 -1.47
N VAL A 32 8.18 11.43 -0.99
CA VAL A 32 8.44 10.42 0.05
C VAL A 32 8.05 9.03 -0.46
N THR A 33 8.69 7.99 0.06
CA THR A 33 8.33 6.60 -0.24
C THR A 33 7.23 6.14 0.68
N HIS A 34 6.08 5.81 0.11
CA HIS A 34 4.97 5.21 0.87
C HIS A 34 4.15 4.26 -0.02
N SER A 35 3.09 3.67 0.54
CA SER A 35 2.22 2.68 -0.14
C SER A 35 1.48 3.21 -1.37
N ILE A 36 1.34 4.53 -1.49
CA ILE A 36 0.69 5.21 -2.62
C ILE A 36 1.74 5.93 -3.46
N PRO A 37 1.73 5.75 -4.80
CA PRO A 37 2.66 6.45 -5.68
C PRO A 37 2.44 7.96 -5.67
N GLY A 38 3.53 8.72 -5.74
CA GLY A 38 3.46 10.17 -5.74
C GLY A 38 3.18 10.79 -4.37
N SER A 39 3.34 10.03 -3.28
CA SER A 39 3.30 10.59 -1.92
C SER A 39 4.33 11.68 -1.74
N VAL A 40 3.95 12.74 -1.04
CA VAL A 40 4.80 13.93 -0.81
C VAL A 40 4.77 14.35 0.65
N GLY A 41 5.90 14.84 1.12
CA GLY A 41 5.99 15.71 2.27
C GLY A 41 5.84 17.17 1.85
N VAL A 42 5.65 18.04 2.82
CA VAL A 42 5.40 19.49 2.63
C VAL A 42 6.33 20.29 3.53
N ALA A 43 6.92 21.35 3.00
CA ALA A 43 7.72 22.30 3.73
C ALA A 43 7.13 23.70 3.57
N LEU A 44 6.74 24.32 4.67
CA LEU A 44 6.18 25.66 4.75
C LEU A 44 7.27 26.63 5.22
N TRP A 45 7.55 27.68 4.44
CA TRP A 45 8.53 28.67 4.84
C TRP A 45 7.95 29.65 5.88
N THR A 46 8.73 29.90 6.92
CA THR A 46 8.46 30.94 7.92
C THR A 46 9.67 31.85 8.12
N ARG A 47 9.54 32.94 8.86
CA ARG A 47 10.65 33.86 9.14
C ARG A 47 11.79 33.16 9.92
N ASP A 48 11.47 32.15 10.72
CA ASP A 48 12.39 31.44 11.60
C ASP A 48 12.88 30.11 10.99
N GLY A 49 12.53 29.81 9.74
CA GLY A 49 12.90 28.59 9.02
C GLY A 49 11.68 27.78 8.57
N TYR A 50 11.93 26.64 7.92
CA TYR A 50 10.86 25.76 7.43
C TYR A 50 10.17 25.00 8.56
N ILE A 51 8.84 24.89 8.46
CA ILE A 51 8.05 23.86 9.16
C ILE A 51 7.85 22.72 8.16
N VAL A 52 8.39 21.54 8.46
CA VAL A 52 8.37 20.37 7.56
C VAL A 52 7.43 19.32 8.11
N TYR A 53 6.54 18.81 7.25
CA TYR A 53 5.68 17.67 7.50
C TYR A 53 6.03 16.54 6.53
N CYS A 54 6.55 15.42 7.04
CA CYS A 54 6.98 14.30 6.20
C CYS A 54 5.83 13.40 5.72
N GLY A 55 4.65 13.47 6.34
CA GLY A 55 3.60 12.49 6.09
C GLY A 55 3.97 11.11 6.64
N GLU A 56 3.48 10.09 5.99
CA GLU A 56 3.90 8.69 6.20
C GLU A 56 4.98 8.34 5.18
N PHE A 57 6.05 7.67 5.63
CA PHE A 57 7.18 7.39 4.76
C PHE A 57 8.00 6.19 5.24
N ILE A 58 8.86 5.72 4.36
CA ILE A 58 10.03 4.87 4.66
C ILE A 58 11.23 5.36 3.87
N ILE A 59 12.42 4.96 4.28
CA ILE A 59 13.64 5.15 3.48
C ILE A 59 13.90 3.85 2.70
N ASP A 60 13.67 3.90 1.39
CA ASP A 60 13.94 2.79 0.48
C ASP A 60 14.61 3.30 -0.80
N PHE A 61 15.93 3.16 -0.89
CA PHE A 61 16.70 3.52 -2.08
C PHE A 61 16.41 2.62 -3.28
N GLY A 62 15.90 1.41 -3.03
CA GLY A 62 15.48 0.44 -4.05
C GLY A 62 14.03 0.58 -4.50
N ALA A 63 13.29 1.58 -3.98
CA ALA A 63 11.90 1.78 -4.35
C ALA A 63 11.74 2.00 -5.86
N PRO A 64 10.71 1.43 -6.50
CA PRO A 64 10.47 1.62 -7.92
C PRO A 64 10.10 3.07 -8.23
N GLU A 65 10.28 3.46 -9.50
CA GLU A 65 9.89 4.78 -9.99
C GLU A 65 8.43 5.10 -9.59
N GLY A 66 8.20 6.35 -9.17
CA GLY A 66 6.91 6.81 -8.67
C GLY A 66 6.72 6.64 -7.16
N PHE A 67 7.49 5.74 -6.52
CA PHE A 67 7.50 5.58 -5.05
C PHE A 67 8.78 6.14 -4.39
N ARG A 68 9.80 6.47 -5.17
CA ARG A 68 11.09 6.94 -4.63
C ARG A 68 10.96 8.26 -3.88
N CYS A 69 11.57 8.33 -2.71
CA CYS A 69 11.84 9.61 -2.05
C CYS A 69 12.92 10.40 -2.80
N ASP A 70 12.91 11.71 -2.63
CA ASP A 70 13.93 12.62 -3.16
C ASP A 70 14.78 13.16 -2.02
N ILE A 71 15.80 12.40 -1.66
CA ILE A 71 16.73 12.76 -0.57
C ILE A 71 17.47 14.05 -0.88
N GLN A 72 17.82 14.30 -2.17
CA GLN A 72 18.49 15.54 -2.55
C GLN A 72 17.60 16.76 -2.26
N LYS A 73 16.33 16.72 -2.66
CA LYS A 73 15.36 17.79 -2.39
C LYS A 73 15.16 18.01 -0.87
N MET A 74 15.10 16.90 -0.10
CA MET A 74 15.01 16.98 1.36
C MET A 74 16.25 17.67 1.97
N MET A 75 17.45 17.30 1.50
CA MET A 75 18.70 17.95 1.96
C MET A 75 18.76 19.44 1.57
N GLU A 76 18.27 19.82 0.40
CA GLU A 76 18.18 21.22 -0.04
C GLU A 76 17.29 22.04 0.90
N ILE A 77 16.14 21.49 1.32
CA ILE A 77 15.26 22.13 2.32
C ILE A 77 15.97 22.19 3.67
N GLY A 78 16.60 21.11 4.11
CA GLY A 78 17.36 21.08 5.37
C GLY A 78 18.44 22.15 5.46
N LYS A 79 19.21 22.37 4.36
CA LYS A 79 20.25 23.42 4.28
C LYS A 79 19.70 24.84 4.39
N LYS A 80 18.44 25.07 4.07
CA LYS A 80 17.81 26.39 4.21
C LYS A 80 17.39 26.69 5.65
N GLY A 81 17.48 25.72 6.57
CA GLY A 81 17.10 25.80 7.98
C GLY A 81 15.68 25.32 8.24
N VAL A 82 15.55 24.37 9.16
CA VAL A 82 14.27 23.79 9.57
C VAL A 82 14.01 24.14 11.03
N LEU A 83 12.97 24.93 11.26
CA LEU A 83 12.49 25.27 12.60
C LEU A 83 11.86 24.07 13.29
N ALA A 84 10.92 23.41 12.60
CA ALA A 84 10.20 22.27 13.17
C ALA A 84 10.01 21.15 12.14
N LEU A 85 10.23 19.91 12.59
CA LEU A 85 9.97 18.70 11.81
C LEU A 85 8.83 17.91 12.47
N LEU A 86 7.70 17.80 11.77
CA LEU A 86 6.57 16.95 12.13
C LEU A 86 6.74 15.59 11.43
N CYS A 87 6.99 14.56 12.21
CA CYS A 87 7.32 13.23 11.69
C CYS A 87 6.45 12.15 12.33
N GLU A 88 6.02 11.16 11.54
CA GLU A 88 5.31 10.02 12.08
C GLU A 88 6.19 9.25 13.09
N SER A 89 5.56 8.67 14.11
CA SER A 89 6.23 7.93 15.18
C SER A 89 5.62 6.56 15.48
N SER A 90 4.58 6.16 14.74
CA SER A 90 3.80 4.94 15.02
C SER A 90 4.64 3.67 15.11
N TYR A 91 5.74 3.60 14.35
CA TYR A 91 6.65 2.44 14.28
C TYR A 91 8.06 2.76 14.82
N SER A 92 8.26 3.87 15.51
CA SER A 92 9.56 4.31 16.05
C SER A 92 10.21 3.31 17.02
N LYS A 93 9.43 2.43 17.65
CA LYS A 93 9.92 1.33 18.50
C LYS A 93 10.52 0.17 17.73
N ASN A 94 10.22 0.03 16.44
CA ASN A 94 10.77 -1.04 15.63
C ASN A 94 12.22 -0.72 15.29
N SER A 95 13.14 -1.57 15.73
CA SER A 95 14.58 -1.39 15.48
C SER A 95 14.92 -1.59 13.99
N GLY A 96 15.93 -0.86 13.53
CA GLY A 96 16.42 -0.93 12.15
C GLY A 96 15.55 -0.16 11.17
N TYR A 97 15.69 -0.50 9.89
CA TYR A 97 14.93 0.08 8.79
C TYR A 97 13.69 -0.74 8.45
N THR A 98 12.68 -0.07 7.89
CA THR A 98 11.51 -0.74 7.33
C THR A 98 11.84 -1.47 6.03
N SER A 99 12.67 -0.87 5.17
CA SER A 99 13.18 -1.52 3.96
C SER A 99 14.36 -2.46 4.29
N PRO A 100 14.46 -3.65 3.66
CA PRO A 100 13.56 -4.24 2.66
C PRO A 100 12.40 -5.06 3.26
N LYS A 101 12.22 -5.10 4.56
CA LYS A 101 11.23 -5.97 5.26
C LYS A 101 9.77 -5.76 4.80
N HIS A 102 9.45 -4.57 4.27
CA HIS A 102 8.13 -4.24 3.75
C HIS A 102 7.79 -4.96 2.45
N LYS A 103 8.79 -5.47 1.70
CA LYS A 103 8.58 -6.15 0.42
C LYS A 103 7.85 -7.48 0.61
N LEU A 104 6.83 -7.68 -0.20
CA LEU A 104 6.04 -8.91 -0.20
C LEU A 104 6.67 -9.97 -1.10
N THR A 105 7.27 -9.57 -2.22
CA THR A 105 7.83 -10.44 -3.24
C THR A 105 8.71 -11.53 -2.65
N ASP A 106 9.69 -11.16 -1.81
CA ASP A 106 10.65 -12.10 -1.21
C ASP A 106 10.00 -13.17 -0.30
N LYS A 107 8.73 -12.95 0.08
CA LYS A 107 8.01 -13.84 1.02
C LYS A 107 7.05 -14.80 0.32
N ILE A 108 6.61 -14.44 -0.88
CA ILE A 108 5.60 -15.22 -1.61
C ILE A 108 6.08 -15.74 -2.97
N ASP A 109 7.30 -15.41 -3.37
CA ASP A 109 7.86 -15.85 -4.66
C ASP A 109 7.83 -17.38 -4.80
N ASN A 110 8.34 -18.09 -3.80
CA ASN A 110 8.31 -19.57 -3.78
C ASN A 110 6.87 -20.12 -3.78
N ILE A 111 5.93 -19.43 -3.12
CA ILE A 111 4.51 -19.85 -3.12
C ILE A 111 3.94 -19.75 -4.54
N PHE A 112 4.31 -18.70 -5.29
CA PHE A 112 3.90 -18.56 -6.69
C PHE A 112 4.54 -19.64 -7.58
N GLU A 113 5.80 -20.01 -7.32
CA GLU A 113 6.53 -21.04 -8.05
C GLU A 113 5.92 -22.43 -7.83
N ASP A 114 5.60 -22.76 -6.58
CA ASP A 114 5.11 -24.08 -6.18
C ASP A 114 3.60 -24.28 -6.45
N SER A 115 2.86 -23.19 -6.76
CA SER A 115 1.41 -23.27 -6.97
C SER A 115 1.07 -23.77 -8.37
N GLU A 116 0.46 -24.93 -8.47
CA GLU A 116 -0.01 -25.50 -9.75
C GLU A 116 -1.37 -24.96 -10.17
N GLY A 117 -2.26 -24.69 -9.21
CA GLY A 117 -3.59 -24.16 -9.44
C GLY A 117 -3.68 -22.63 -9.31
N ARG A 118 -4.90 -22.16 -9.12
CA ARG A 118 -5.23 -20.75 -8.94
C ARG A 118 -4.68 -20.19 -7.63
N ILE A 119 -4.14 -18.97 -7.67
CA ILE A 119 -3.67 -18.26 -6.48
C ILE A 119 -4.68 -17.19 -6.10
N ILE A 120 -5.19 -17.24 -4.88
CA ILE A 120 -6.02 -16.18 -4.30
C ILE A 120 -5.17 -15.44 -3.27
N ILE A 121 -4.98 -14.14 -3.43
CA ILE A 121 -4.16 -13.33 -2.51
C ILE A 121 -4.92 -12.14 -2.00
N SER A 122 -4.98 -11.97 -0.68
CA SER A 122 -5.63 -10.81 -0.06
C SER A 122 -4.64 -9.66 0.16
N SER A 123 -5.05 -8.43 -0.16
CA SER A 123 -4.26 -7.22 0.11
C SER A 123 -5.14 -6.00 0.28
N TYR A 124 -4.70 -5.03 1.10
CA TYR A 124 -5.46 -3.79 1.23
C TYR A 124 -5.43 -2.96 -0.06
N ALA A 125 -6.60 -2.51 -0.49
CA ALA A 125 -6.78 -1.76 -1.73
C ALA A 125 -5.95 -0.46 -1.79
N GLN A 126 -5.63 0.12 -0.63
CA GLN A 126 -4.81 1.33 -0.52
C GLN A 126 -3.30 1.06 -0.65
N ASN A 127 -2.86 -0.20 -0.57
CA ASN A 127 -1.45 -0.53 -0.72
C ASN A 127 -1.11 -0.80 -2.19
N ILE A 128 -0.96 0.28 -2.95
CA ILE A 128 -0.62 0.22 -4.39
C ILE A 128 0.80 -0.34 -4.61
N PHE A 129 1.72 -0.12 -3.67
CA PHE A 129 3.05 -0.71 -3.73
C PHE A 129 2.95 -2.25 -3.75
N ARG A 130 2.20 -2.84 -2.82
CA ARG A 130 1.97 -4.28 -2.75
C ARG A 130 1.21 -4.82 -3.96
N THR A 131 0.21 -4.07 -4.45
CA THR A 131 -0.47 -4.40 -5.71
C THR A 131 0.52 -4.50 -6.88
N LYS A 132 1.50 -3.58 -6.95
CA LYS A 132 2.55 -3.63 -7.97
C LYS A 132 3.40 -4.90 -7.84
N GLU A 133 3.82 -5.27 -6.64
CA GLU A 133 4.59 -6.49 -6.40
C GLU A 133 3.84 -7.73 -6.89
N ILE A 134 2.54 -7.85 -6.55
CA ILE A 134 1.69 -8.97 -6.98
C ILE A 134 1.56 -9.01 -8.52
N VAL A 135 1.38 -7.86 -9.17
CA VAL A 135 1.34 -7.78 -10.65
C VAL A 135 2.67 -8.22 -11.26
N GLU A 136 3.81 -7.83 -10.69
CA GLU A 136 5.11 -8.25 -11.21
C GLU A 136 5.34 -9.78 -11.03
N LEU A 137 4.91 -10.36 -9.91
CA LEU A 137 4.93 -11.82 -9.74
C LEU A 137 3.99 -12.52 -10.73
N THR A 138 2.79 -11.99 -10.94
CA THR A 138 1.87 -12.52 -11.94
C THR A 138 2.51 -12.59 -13.32
N LYS A 139 3.25 -11.54 -13.73
CA LYS A 139 4.00 -11.53 -14.99
C LYS A 139 5.15 -12.53 -14.99
N LYS A 140 5.93 -12.58 -13.89
CA LYS A 140 7.08 -13.49 -13.77
C LYS A 140 6.67 -14.94 -14.01
N TYR A 141 5.52 -15.34 -13.50
CA TYR A 141 5.00 -16.70 -13.61
C TYR A 141 4.00 -16.90 -14.76
N ASN A 142 3.94 -15.94 -15.73
CA ASN A 142 3.07 -15.99 -16.91
C ASN A 142 1.58 -16.26 -16.60
N ARG A 143 1.12 -15.77 -15.44
CA ARG A 143 -0.27 -15.92 -15.00
C ARG A 143 -1.12 -14.72 -15.43
N LYS A 144 -2.43 -14.84 -15.30
CA LYS A 144 -3.39 -13.74 -15.48
C LYS A 144 -3.88 -13.24 -14.12
N ILE A 145 -4.26 -11.96 -14.04
CA ILE A 145 -4.74 -11.35 -12.80
C ILE A 145 -6.20 -10.93 -12.90
N VAL A 146 -6.96 -11.31 -11.88
CA VAL A 146 -8.30 -10.79 -11.61
C VAL A 146 -8.19 -9.89 -10.38
N PHE A 147 -8.53 -8.63 -10.53
CA PHE A 147 -8.70 -7.75 -9.37
C PHE A 147 -10.09 -7.99 -8.79
N TYR A 148 -10.21 -8.52 -7.62
CA TYR A 148 -11.45 -9.01 -7.06
C TYR A 148 -11.84 -8.24 -5.79
N GLY A 149 -13.10 -7.84 -5.71
CA GLY A 149 -13.68 -7.16 -4.55
C GLY A 149 -15.14 -6.82 -4.80
N ARG A 150 -15.97 -6.92 -3.76
CA ARG A 150 -17.44 -6.83 -3.87
C ARG A 150 -18.02 -5.41 -3.97
N ASP A 151 -17.23 -4.36 -3.95
CA ASP A 151 -17.79 -3.05 -4.19
C ASP A 151 -18.27 -2.95 -5.62
N LYS A 152 -19.59 -2.67 -5.80
CA LYS A 152 -20.22 -2.39 -7.10
C LYS A 152 -19.52 -1.26 -7.89
N TYR A 153 -18.65 -0.53 -7.25
CA TYR A 153 -17.68 0.40 -7.82
C TYR A 153 -16.31 -0.25 -7.90
N ASP A 154 -16.32 -1.50 -8.33
CA ASP A 154 -15.25 -2.25 -8.94
C ASP A 154 -13.84 -1.66 -8.67
N SER A 155 -13.20 -2.15 -7.59
CA SER A 155 -11.82 -1.81 -7.26
C SER A 155 -10.87 -2.13 -8.42
N THR A 156 -11.19 -3.12 -9.22
CA THR A 156 -10.53 -3.52 -10.47
C THR A 156 -10.54 -2.41 -11.48
N ASN A 157 -11.71 -1.88 -11.79
CA ASN A 157 -11.86 -0.75 -12.69
C ASN A 157 -11.20 0.51 -12.13
N SER A 158 -11.20 0.71 -10.81
CA SER A 158 -10.54 1.85 -10.20
C SER A 158 -9.02 1.75 -10.29
N ILE A 159 -8.41 0.60 -9.99
CA ILE A 159 -6.95 0.41 -10.07
C ILE A 159 -6.48 0.40 -11.53
N VAL A 160 -7.18 -0.30 -12.41
CA VAL A 160 -6.88 -0.30 -13.85
C VAL A 160 -7.10 1.09 -14.45
N ARG A 161 -8.19 1.79 -14.10
CA ARG A 161 -8.42 3.19 -14.54
C ARG A 161 -7.42 4.16 -13.96
N ILE A 162 -7.02 4.00 -12.70
CA ILE A 162 -5.95 4.79 -12.10
C ILE A 162 -4.64 4.47 -12.82
N GLY A 163 -4.32 3.22 -13.06
CA GLY A 163 -3.18 2.80 -13.87
C GLY A 163 -3.19 3.40 -15.27
N GLN A 164 -4.30 3.35 -15.97
CA GLN A 164 -4.46 3.93 -17.31
C GLN A 164 -4.44 5.47 -17.33
N ARG A 165 -5.03 6.13 -16.33
CA ARG A 165 -5.04 7.60 -16.21
C ARG A 165 -3.70 8.17 -15.79
N LEU A 166 -2.98 7.45 -14.99
CA LEU A 166 -1.62 7.78 -14.62
C LEU A 166 -0.64 7.30 -15.70
N LYS A 167 -0.76 7.70 -16.95
CA LYS A 167 0.01 7.28 -18.15
C LYS A 167 1.55 7.23 -18.00
N LYS A 168 2.09 7.57 -16.85
CA LYS A 168 3.47 7.34 -16.37
C LYS A 168 3.45 6.48 -15.11
N ALA A 169 2.43 5.72 -14.92
CA ALA A 169 2.12 5.13 -13.66
C ALA A 169 2.90 3.85 -13.44
N VAL A 170 3.43 3.91 -12.41
CA VAL A 170 3.96 3.03 -11.43
C VAL A 170 3.52 1.56 -11.50
N ILE A 171 2.35 1.25 -12.02
CA ILE A 171 1.89 -0.11 -12.34
C ILE A 171 1.51 -0.16 -13.81
N ASN A 172 2.39 -0.75 -14.61
CA ASN A 172 2.06 -1.11 -15.98
C ASN A 172 1.45 -2.52 -15.95
N ILE A 173 0.13 -2.59 -16.16
CA ILE A 173 -0.59 -3.86 -16.26
C ILE A 173 -0.86 -4.09 -17.74
N PRO A 174 -0.16 -5.04 -18.38
CA PRO A 174 -0.43 -5.43 -19.75
C PRO A 174 -1.88 -5.93 -19.88
N LYS A 175 -2.56 -5.54 -20.94
CA LYS A 175 -3.97 -5.93 -21.14
C LYS A 175 -4.16 -7.44 -21.25
N GLU A 176 -3.17 -8.12 -21.79
CA GLU A 176 -3.15 -9.56 -22.02
C GLU A 176 -3.14 -10.40 -20.74
N ILE A 177 -2.67 -9.83 -19.62
CA ILE A 177 -2.71 -10.52 -18.32
C ILE A 177 -3.96 -10.20 -17.50
N ILE A 178 -4.80 -9.24 -17.94
CA ILE A 178 -6.02 -8.90 -17.20
C ILE A 178 -7.11 -9.92 -17.53
N ALA A 179 -7.65 -10.55 -16.49
CA ALA A 179 -8.83 -11.40 -16.54
C ALA A 179 -9.97 -10.78 -15.72
N PHE A 180 -11.17 -11.29 -15.89
CA PHE A 180 -12.37 -10.78 -15.23
C PHE A 180 -12.94 -11.83 -14.25
N SER A 181 -13.78 -11.40 -13.31
CA SER A 181 -14.46 -12.32 -12.39
C SER A 181 -15.25 -13.43 -13.13
N THR A 182 -15.81 -13.12 -14.29
CA THR A 182 -16.50 -14.09 -15.15
C THR A 182 -15.59 -15.14 -15.78
N ASP A 183 -14.27 -15.00 -15.69
CA ASP A 183 -13.30 -15.98 -16.18
C ASP A 183 -12.92 -17.02 -15.11
N ILE A 184 -13.28 -16.73 -13.86
CA ILE A 184 -13.10 -17.66 -12.73
C ILE A 184 -13.96 -18.91 -13.00
N GLY A 185 -13.34 -20.08 -12.85
CA GLY A 185 -13.99 -21.38 -13.12
C GLY A 185 -14.04 -21.81 -14.58
N LYS A 186 -13.60 -20.97 -15.53
CA LYS A 186 -13.54 -21.37 -16.95
C LYS A 186 -12.36 -22.31 -17.19
N LYS A 187 -12.66 -23.45 -17.85
CA LYS A 187 -11.64 -24.42 -18.25
C LYS A 187 -10.55 -23.79 -19.13
N GLY A 188 -9.28 -24.07 -18.82
CA GLY A 188 -8.12 -23.58 -19.57
C GLY A 188 -7.64 -22.18 -19.21
N ILE A 189 -8.29 -21.49 -18.27
CA ILE A 189 -7.87 -20.19 -17.75
C ILE A 189 -7.77 -20.22 -16.22
N ASN A 190 -8.64 -20.98 -15.57
CA ASN A 190 -8.83 -20.96 -14.12
C ASN A 190 -7.54 -21.22 -13.35
N ASP A 191 -6.73 -22.19 -13.76
CA ASP A 191 -5.55 -22.63 -13.02
C ASP A 191 -4.38 -21.64 -13.13
N ASP A 192 -4.39 -20.79 -14.18
CA ASP A 192 -3.41 -19.74 -14.38
C ASP A 192 -3.81 -18.38 -13.75
N LEU A 193 -4.89 -18.35 -12.98
CA LEU A 193 -5.38 -17.10 -12.39
C LEU A 193 -4.67 -16.75 -11.08
N VAL A 194 -4.34 -15.48 -10.94
CA VAL A 194 -4.09 -14.80 -9.67
C VAL A 194 -5.31 -13.93 -9.35
N VAL A 195 -6.05 -14.27 -8.31
CA VAL A 195 -7.20 -13.49 -7.85
C VAL A 195 -6.75 -12.57 -6.72
N LEU A 196 -6.55 -11.29 -7.02
CA LEU A 196 -6.23 -10.30 -6.02
C LEU A 196 -7.50 -9.81 -5.32
N LEU A 197 -7.78 -10.39 -4.15
CA LEU A 197 -8.86 -9.96 -3.27
C LEU A 197 -8.46 -8.68 -2.55
N SER A 198 -9.08 -7.55 -2.89
CA SER A 198 -8.71 -6.24 -2.35
C SER A 198 -9.89 -5.51 -1.71
N GLY A 199 -9.64 -4.81 -0.61
CA GLY A 199 -10.66 -4.07 0.11
C GLY A 199 -10.10 -3.29 1.31
N THR A 200 -11.02 -2.75 2.12
CA THR A 200 -10.66 -2.23 3.44
C THR A 200 -10.38 -3.39 4.43
N PRO A 201 -9.71 -3.14 5.56
CA PRO A 201 -9.39 -4.19 6.52
C PRO A 201 -10.57 -5.07 6.94
N GLN A 202 -11.70 -4.47 7.29
CA GLN A 202 -12.89 -5.24 7.66
C GLN A 202 -13.48 -5.98 6.44
N ARG A 203 -13.54 -5.31 5.28
CA ARG A 203 -14.19 -5.84 4.09
C ARG A 203 -13.52 -7.11 3.58
N ILE A 204 -12.18 -7.15 3.53
CA ILE A 204 -11.43 -8.32 3.09
C ILE A 204 -11.81 -9.57 3.89
N TYR A 205 -11.88 -9.47 5.22
CA TYR A 205 -12.21 -10.63 6.05
C TYR A 205 -13.69 -11.03 5.96
N HIS A 206 -14.58 -10.08 5.68
CA HIS A 206 -15.96 -10.42 5.32
C HIS A 206 -16.02 -11.17 3.99
N ASP A 207 -15.32 -10.68 2.96
CA ASP A 207 -15.30 -11.31 1.65
C ASP A 207 -14.69 -12.72 1.71
N ILE A 208 -13.64 -12.94 2.52
CA ILE A 208 -13.07 -14.27 2.78
C ILE A 208 -14.11 -15.20 3.40
N ASN A 209 -14.84 -14.77 4.44
CA ASN A 209 -15.90 -15.59 5.04
C ASN A 209 -16.99 -15.92 4.03
N ASP A 210 -17.42 -14.94 3.23
CA ASP A 210 -18.46 -15.15 2.21
C ASP A 210 -18.03 -16.14 1.11
N ILE A 211 -16.73 -16.14 0.74
CA ILE A 211 -16.17 -17.11 -0.21
C ILE A 211 -16.22 -18.52 0.39
N ILE A 212 -15.81 -18.69 1.64
CA ILE A 212 -15.79 -19.97 2.36
C ILE A 212 -17.22 -20.49 2.55
N ASP A 213 -18.14 -19.63 2.97
CA ASP A 213 -19.55 -19.98 3.23
C ASP A 213 -20.33 -20.24 1.91
N GLY A 214 -19.67 -20.12 0.74
CA GLY A 214 -20.29 -20.35 -0.59
C GLY A 214 -21.22 -19.23 -1.05
N GLY A 215 -21.25 -18.10 -0.33
CA GLY A 215 -22.05 -16.92 -0.66
C GLY A 215 -21.48 -16.05 -1.78
N ASP A 216 -20.26 -16.31 -2.24
CA ASP A 216 -19.68 -15.60 -3.37
C ASP A 216 -20.18 -16.16 -4.72
N GLU A 217 -20.45 -15.26 -5.67
CA GLU A 217 -21.05 -15.62 -6.96
C GLU A 217 -20.06 -16.37 -7.87
N TYR A 218 -18.79 -15.94 -7.87
CA TYR A 218 -17.78 -16.42 -8.82
C TYR A 218 -16.71 -17.27 -8.17
N LEU A 219 -16.28 -16.90 -6.96
CA LEU A 219 -15.12 -17.51 -6.32
C LEU A 219 -15.53 -18.58 -5.31
N LYS A 220 -15.32 -19.84 -5.67
CA LYS A 220 -15.47 -21.00 -4.78
C LYS A 220 -14.13 -21.70 -4.70
N LEU A 221 -13.70 -22.01 -3.46
CA LEU A 221 -12.42 -22.67 -3.22
C LEU A 221 -12.47 -24.15 -3.61
N ASN A 222 -11.34 -24.68 -4.05
CA ASN A 222 -11.15 -26.09 -4.33
C ASN A 222 -9.74 -26.54 -3.85
N GLU A 223 -9.48 -27.83 -3.88
CA GLU A 223 -8.26 -28.47 -3.39
C GLU A 223 -6.96 -28.00 -4.08
N ASN A 224 -7.05 -27.52 -5.33
CA ASN A 224 -5.89 -27.05 -6.09
C ASN A 224 -5.61 -25.56 -5.87
N ASP A 225 -6.48 -24.85 -5.15
CA ASP A 225 -6.29 -23.43 -4.87
C ASP A 225 -5.20 -23.18 -3.83
N THR A 226 -4.40 -22.15 -4.05
CA THR A 226 -3.49 -21.60 -3.06
C THR A 226 -4.03 -20.26 -2.56
N PHE A 227 -4.35 -20.17 -1.28
CA PHE A 227 -4.85 -18.95 -0.66
C PHE A 227 -3.78 -18.28 0.20
N ILE A 228 -3.38 -17.07 -0.18
CA ILE A 228 -2.38 -16.26 0.54
C ILE A 228 -3.07 -15.11 1.27
N VAL A 229 -3.09 -15.16 2.60
CA VAL A 229 -3.55 -14.04 3.42
C VAL A 229 -2.38 -13.07 3.61
N ALA A 230 -2.32 -12.02 2.76
CA ALA A 230 -1.29 -10.98 2.80
C ALA A 230 -1.83 -9.62 3.28
N SER A 231 -3.00 -9.60 3.88
CA SER A 231 -3.59 -8.44 4.56
C SER A 231 -3.30 -8.55 6.07
N PRO A 232 -2.56 -7.60 6.69
CA PRO A 232 -2.28 -7.67 8.12
C PRO A 232 -3.55 -7.46 8.96
N VAL A 233 -3.63 -8.13 10.11
CA VAL A 233 -4.69 -7.86 11.08
C VAL A 233 -4.41 -6.51 11.73
N VAL A 234 -5.37 -5.59 11.65
CA VAL A 234 -5.28 -4.27 12.25
C VAL A 234 -6.22 -4.14 13.45
N PRO A 235 -5.96 -3.19 14.38
CA PRO A 235 -6.82 -2.98 15.55
C PRO A 235 -8.30 -2.86 15.19
N GLY A 236 -9.15 -3.64 15.87
CA GLY A 236 -10.59 -3.71 15.64
C GLY A 236 -11.04 -4.75 14.61
N THR A 237 -10.11 -5.43 13.93
CA THR A 237 -10.42 -6.51 12.97
C THR A 237 -10.07 -7.91 13.47
N GLU A 238 -9.52 -8.04 14.67
CA GLU A 238 -8.94 -9.28 15.19
C GLU A 238 -9.95 -10.43 15.19
N LYS A 239 -11.17 -10.16 15.67
CA LYS A 239 -12.21 -11.18 15.80
C LYS A 239 -12.65 -11.74 14.45
N ILE A 240 -12.88 -10.85 13.45
CA ILE A 240 -13.32 -11.26 12.12
C ILE A 240 -12.18 -11.93 11.35
N ALA A 241 -10.95 -11.41 11.51
CA ALA A 241 -9.75 -11.98 10.89
C ALA A 241 -9.46 -13.39 11.40
N ASN A 242 -9.48 -13.59 12.72
CA ASN A 242 -9.28 -14.90 13.34
C ASN A 242 -10.35 -15.90 12.88
N ARG A 243 -11.61 -15.49 12.81
CA ARG A 243 -12.68 -16.35 12.26
C ARG A 243 -12.37 -16.74 10.82
N ALA A 244 -12.12 -15.78 9.95
CA ALA A 244 -11.86 -16.03 8.53
C ALA A 244 -10.65 -16.96 8.32
N ILE A 245 -9.56 -16.74 9.05
CA ILE A 245 -8.36 -17.58 8.97
C ILE A 245 -8.64 -19.00 9.47
N ASN A 246 -9.35 -19.15 10.59
CA ASN A 246 -9.71 -20.47 11.11
C ASN A 246 -10.62 -21.24 10.13
N GLU A 247 -11.57 -20.58 9.50
CA GLU A 247 -12.44 -21.23 8.52
C GLU A 247 -11.66 -21.57 7.23
N LEU A 248 -10.70 -20.75 6.78
CA LEU A 248 -9.81 -21.08 5.67
C LEU A 248 -9.06 -22.39 5.90
N TYR A 249 -8.50 -22.60 7.11
CA TYR A 249 -7.79 -23.84 7.44
C TYR A 249 -8.67 -25.11 7.48
N LYS A 250 -9.99 -24.96 7.41
CA LYS A 250 -10.92 -26.10 7.30
C LYS A 250 -11.25 -26.46 5.84
N THR A 251 -10.83 -25.63 4.89
CA THR A 251 -10.98 -25.92 3.46
C THR A 251 -9.88 -26.86 2.99
N ASP A 252 -10.08 -27.52 1.87
CA ASP A 252 -9.10 -28.42 1.28
C ASP A 252 -7.98 -27.67 0.52
N SER A 253 -8.07 -26.33 0.45
CA SER A 253 -7.11 -25.48 -0.27
C SER A 253 -5.78 -25.34 0.46
N ASN A 254 -4.73 -24.96 -0.26
CA ASN A 254 -3.39 -24.68 0.27
C ASN A 254 -3.36 -23.31 0.93
N ILE A 255 -3.23 -23.22 2.26
CA ILE A 255 -3.38 -21.96 3.00
C ILE A 255 -2.04 -21.42 3.49
N HIS A 256 -1.71 -20.20 3.08
CA HIS A 256 -0.55 -19.44 3.56
C HIS A 256 -0.99 -18.16 4.25
N VAL A 257 -0.80 -18.08 5.56
CA VAL A 257 -1.11 -16.88 6.35
C VAL A 257 0.20 -16.18 6.72
N LEU A 258 0.45 -15.03 6.12
CA LEU A 258 1.60 -14.21 6.48
C LEU A 258 1.35 -13.53 7.83
N LYS A 259 2.28 -13.71 8.76
CA LYS A 259 2.19 -13.12 10.11
C LYS A 259 2.39 -11.61 10.06
N ASN A 260 1.81 -10.86 10.99
CA ASN A 260 1.96 -9.40 11.04
C ASN A 260 3.43 -8.93 11.04
N LYS A 261 4.35 -9.70 11.67
CA LYS A 261 5.79 -9.42 11.62
C LYS A 261 6.42 -9.58 10.22
N GLU A 262 5.78 -10.36 9.35
CA GLU A 262 6.21 -10.57 7.97
C GLU A 262 5.58 -9.54 7.03
N LEU A 263 4.42 -8.99 7.41
CA LEU A 263 3.68 -7.98 6.67
C LEU A 263 4.03 -6.58 7.16
N THR A 264 5.32 -6.26 7.19
CA THR A 264 5.79 -4.95 7.64
C THR A 264 5.07 -3.83 6.87
N SER A 265 4.48 -2.92 7.62
CA SER A 265 3.80 -1.74 7.08
C SER A 265 4.83 -0.76 6.50
N MET A 266 4.42 0.09 5.58
CA MET A 266 5.28 1.14 5.00
C MET A 266 5.28 2.41 5.86
N HIS A 267 5.55 2.25 7.15
CA HIS A 267 5.76 3.32 8.12
C HIS A 267 7.20 3.33 8.62
N ALA A 268 7.69 4.50 8.96
CA ALA A 268 9.08 4.72 9.37
C ALA A 268 9.41 3.95 10.67
N SER A 269 10.39 3.05 10.60
CA SER A 269 11.01 2.43 11.77
C SER A 269 12.09 3.36 12.34
N GLN A 270 12.73 2.96 13.42
CA GLN A 270 13.66 3.78 14.19
C GLN A 270 14.77 4.43 13.33
N GLU A 271 15.41 3.66 12.45
CA GLU A 271 16.50 4.19 11.61
C GLU A 271 15.99 5.09 10.48
N ASP A 272 14.78 4.83 9.95
CA ASP A 272 14.15 5.73 8.97
C ASP A 272 13.93 7.12 9.57
N VAL A 273 13.42 7.18 10.82
CA VAL A 273 13.21 8.44 11.56
C VAL A 273 14.52 9.16 11.84
N LYS A 274 15.58 8.45 12.26
CA LYS A 274 16.90 9.05 12.50
C LYS A 274 17.48 9.67 11.23
N VAL A 275 17.35 8.99 10.09
CA VAL A 275 17.82 9.53 8.80
C VAL A 275 17.10 10.83 8.45
N ILE A 276 15.79 10.90 8.61
CA ILE A 276 15.02 12.13 8.34
C ILE A 276 15.39 13.27 9.28
N ILE A 277 15.60 12.99 10.57
CA ILE A 277 16.09 13.99 11.53
C ILE A 277 17.46 14.53 11.10
N GLN A 278 18.38 13.67 10.66
CA GLN A 278 19.70 14.09 10.19
C GLN A 278 19.63 14.91 8.90
N ILE A 279 18.75 14.56 7.97
CA ILE A 279 18.59 15.27 6.70
C ILE A 279 18.07 16.69 6.92
N PHE A 280 17.04 16.84 7.75
CA PHE A 280 16.41 18.13 7.99
C PHE A 280 17.08 18.94 9.10
N ASN A 281 17.81 18.30 10.01
CA ASN A 281 18.49 18.91 11.17
C ASN A 281 17.63 19.99 11.86
N PRO A 282 16.42 19.66 12.33
CA PRO A 282 15.44 20.62 12.82
C PRO A 282 15.82 21.17 14.20
N THR A 283 15.42 22.42 14.49
CA THR A 283 15.50 22.98 15.85
C THR A 283 14.54 22.24 16.80
N TYR A 284 13.34 21.91 16.32
CA TYR A 284 12.32 21.18 17.09
C TYR A 284 11.88 19.94 16.33
N PHE A 285 11.88 18.79 17.00
CA PHE A 285 11.30 17.55 16.50
C PHE A 285 9.96 17.32 17.18
N ILE A 286 8.89 17.18 16.37
CA ILE A 286 7.52 17.00 16.83
C ILE A 286 7.01 15.66 16.31
N PRO A 287 6.99 14.60 17.16
CA PRO A 287 6.44 13.32 16.77
C PRO A 287 4.91 13.44 16.62
N ILE A 288 4.40 12.81 15.58
CA ILE A 288 2.96 12.77 15.27
C ILE A 288 2.53 11.35 14.90
N LYS A 289 1.21 11.11 14.84
CA LYS A 289 0.61 9.81 14.45
C LYS A 289 1.06 8.61 15.31
N GLY A 290 1.52 8.83 16.51
CA GLY A 290 1.83 7.79 17.46
C GLY A 290 1.04 7.99 18.75
N GLU A 291 1.00 6.96 19.58
CA GLU A 291 0.59 7.09 20.96
C GLU A 291 1.76 7.64 21.78
N TYR A 292 1.49 8.19 22.95
CA TYR A 292 2.54 8.77 23.82
C TYR A 292 3.70 7.80 24.10
N GLN A 293 3.43 6.50 24.17
CA GLN A 293 4.46 5.48 24.35
C GLN A 293 5.44 5.33 23.14
N HIS A 294 5.17 5.94 22.00
CA HIS A 294 6.00 5.90 20.80
C HIS A 294 6.94 7.12 20.68
N PHE A 295 6.85 8.05 21.63
CA PHE A 295 7.61 9.31 21.63
C PHE A 295 8.93 9.23 22.38
#